data_334f700fddf16798adf983b5185f972e
#
_entry.id   334f700fddf16798adf983b5185f972e
#
_cell.length_a   1.000
_cell.length_b   1.000
_cell.length_c   1.000
_cell.angle_alpha   90.00
_cell.angle_beta   90.00
_cell.angle_gamma   90.00
#
_symmetry.space_group_name_H-M   'P 1'
#
loop_
_entity.id
_entity.type
_entity.pdbx_description
1 polymer ?
#
loop_
_entity_poly.entity_id
_entity_poly.type
_entity_poly.pdbx_seq_one_letter_code
_entity_poly.pdbx_strand_id
1 'polypeptide(L)'
;DYAAQAIAAIASLQPNDVDVRSASHQEWWDTFWGKSFVEIPDKNIEKEYYGSLYLLASTSRSGEAAPGMWGDWVMTNPAWNGDYALDFNYEAPFYAAFTANHVELTDAYDKAVIDWLPLAQSLATERGFTGAYYRVHIGPPPNGSADTNEWNEKSIGAFAGTDLLMHYYVTRDPAYAQAIYEPIQQIATFWRDYLVSDGTRYVIENDAQQEGDTYPQTNGVMSLGLVRFLLQGAIDLSSELAVDDPLRADWQDRLSNLSAFPTFMHDGMEVFRYTEVGRDWFPSNSIGSEHIYPGLQIGLASDPALLQIARNMIDDLARWTDSDGSVTFYPAAAIVGHDPVDIQNHLDDWIANNTYPNLHIHGTGSGIANLNTVPATVDEMLLQSFQGKVHVFANWPAGADARFGDLRAFGAFLVSSDVRGGVVQYVRVVSERGLPLTLVNPWPASTTLRLWRNAEDAGTLSGAELSIATSPGDVLHVAPDGTSYESILSEMSMPL
;
A
#
# COMPACT_ATOMS: atom_id res chain seq x y z
N ASP A 1 -22.82 10.74 27.32
CA ASP A 1 -22.13 9.86 28.28
C ASP A 1 -22.03 8.46 27.69
N TYR A 2 -20.84 8.08 27.21
CA TYR A 2 -20.57 6.80 26.56
C TYR A 2 -20.84 5.60 27.47
N ALA A 3 -20.57 5.74 28.79
CA ALA A 3 -20.82 4.67 29.74
C ALA A 3 -22.33 4.39 29.87
N ALA A 4 -23.16 5.44 29.90
CA ALA A 4 -24.62 5.29 29.93
C ALA A 4 -25.16 4.63 28.66
N GLN A 5 -24.61 4.97 27.49
CA GLN A 5 -24.98 4.34 26.21
C GLN A 5 -24.60 2.86 26.19
N ALA A 6 -23.38 2.51 26.61
CA ALA A 6 -22.94 1.13 26.69
C ALA A 6 -23.78 0.29 27.66
N ILE A 7 -24.10 0.82 28.85
CA ILE A 7 -24.98 0.16 29.83
C ILE A 7 -26.39 -0.04 29.24
N ALA A 8 -26.93 0.97 28.56
CA ALA A 8 -28.25 0.87 27.93
C ALA A 8 -28.25 -0.18 26.80
N ALA A 9 -27.21 -0.24 25.97
CA ALA A 9 -27.07 -1.24 24.92
C ALA A 9 -27.01 -2.66 25.49
N ILE A 10 -26.21 -2.90 26.54
CA ILE A 10 -26.15 -4.20 27.21
C ILE A 10 -27.48 -4.57 27.88
N ALA A 11 -28.12 -3.60 28.56
CA ALA A 11 -29.39 -3.84 29.25
C ALA A 11 -30.55 -4.12 28.29
N SER A 12 -30.45 -3.75 27.01
CA SER A 12 -31.46 -4.02 25.99
C SER A 12 -31.39 -5.44 25.41
N LEU A 13 -30.29 -6.18 25.63
CA LEU A 13 -30.08 -7.52 25.08
C LEU A 13 -31.07 -8.54 25.65
N GLN A 14 -31.61 -9.38 24.76
CA GLN A 14 -32.44 -10.53 25.10
C GLN A 14 -31.64 -11.82 24.98
N PRO A 15 -32.02 -12.92 25.66
CA PRO A 15 -31.28 -14.19 25.58
C PRO A 15 -31.00 -14.70 24.16
N ASN A 16 -31.96 -14.52 23.24
CA ASN A 16 -31.80 -14.94 21.84
C ASN A 16 -30.89 -14.04 21.02
N ASP A 17 -30.58 -12.83 21.49
CA ASP A 17 -29.70 -11.90 20.76
C ASP A 17 -28.26 -12.42 20.67
N VAL A 18 -27.83 -13.25 21.61
CA VAL A 18 -26.50 -13.88 21.59
C VAL A 18 -26.37 -14.80 20.37
N ASP A 19 -27.37 -15.66 20.14
CA ASP A 19 -27.35 -16.60 19.00
C ASP A 19 -27.44 -15.86 17.67
N VAL A 20 -28.31 -14.84 17.58
CA VAL A 20 -28.46 -13.99 16.37
C VAL A 20 -27.15 -13.24 16.08
N ARG A 21 -26.55 -12.66 17.10
CA ARG A 21 -25.26 -11.93 16.94
C ARG A 21 -24.11 -12.88 16.61
N SER A 22 -24.08 -14.07 17.20
CA SER A 22 -23.09 -15.12 16.87
C SER A 22 -23.21 -15.53 15.40
N ALA A 23 -24.43 -15.77 14.92
CA ALA A 23 -24.65 -16.12 13.52
C ALA A 23 -24.22 -15.00 12.55
N SER A 24 -24.62 -13.75 12.83
CA SER A 24 -24.22 -12.60 11.99
C SER A 24 -22.71 -12.33 12.03
N HIS A 25 -22.08 -12.57 13.19
CA HIS A 25 -20.61 -12.48 13.33
C HIS A 25 -19.90 -13.54 12.49
N GLN A 26 -20.38 -14.78 12.51
CA GLN A 26 -19.82 -15.84 11.67
C GLN A 26 -20.03 -15.54 10.18
N GLU A 27 -21.21 -15.12 9.76
CA GLU A 27 -21.50 -14.73 8.36
C GLU A 27 -20.56 -13.61 7.88
N TRP A 28 -20.29 -12.64 8.75
CA TRP A 28 -19.35 -11.56 8.42
C TRP A 28 -17.93 -12.10 8.17
N TRP A 29 -17.42 -12.99 9.06
CA TRP A 29 -16.10 -13.58 8.88
C TRP A 29 -16.03 -14.53 7.68
N ASP A 30 -17.08 -15.30 7.43
CA ASP A 30 -17.17 -16.15 6.23
C ASP A 30 -17.10 -15.32 4.95
N THR A 31 -17.78 -14.18 4.93
CA THR A 31 -17.71 -13.22 3.82
C THR A 31 -16.34 -12.58 3.69
N PHE A 32 -15.74 -12.19 4.81
CA PHE A 32 -14.41 -11.58 4.85
C PHE A 32 -13.35 -12.55 4.29
N TRP A 33 -13.25 -13.75 4.85
CA TRP A 33 -12.27 -14.76 4.41
C TRP A 33 -12.56 -15.33 3.03
N GLY A 34 -13.78 -15.20 2.53
CA GLY A 34 -14.15 -15.63 1.18
C GLY A 34 -13.69 -14.72 0.06
N LYS A 35 -13.12 -13.53 0.36
CA LYS A 35 -12.72 -12.56 -0.67
C LYS A 35 -11.42 -12.87 -1.36
N SER A 36 -10.45 -13.40 -0.64
CA SER A 36 -9.13 -13.75 -1.15
C SER A 36 -8.48 -14.84 -0.29
N PHE A 37 -7.42 -15.43 -0.80
CA PHE A 37 -6.59 -16.32 0.00
C PHE A 37 -5.14 -16.33 -0.48
N VAL A 38 -4.23 -16.66 0.44
CA VAL A 38 -2.83 -16.96 0.20
C VAL A 38 -2.51 -18.30 0.83
N GLU A 39 -1.87 -19.19 0.10
CA GLU A 39 -1.43 -20.49 0.58
C GLU A 39 0.03 -20.68 0.19
N ILE A 40 0.90 -20.84 1.19
CA ILE A 40 2.34 -20.96 1.03
C ILE A 40 2.89 -22.10 1.89
N PRO A 41 4.05 -22.68 1.58
CA PRO A 41 4.63 -23.79 2.33
C PRO A 41 4.98 -23.42 3.77
N ASP A 42 5.49 -22.22 3.98
CA ASP A 42 5.83 -21.72 5.30
C ASP A 42 4.58 -21.36 6.11
N LYS A 43 4.21 -22.26 7.02
CA LYS A 43 2.99 -22.11 7.82
C LYS A 43 3.13 -21.16 9.01
N ASN A 44 4.34 -20.69 9.31
CA ASN A 44 4.57 -19.63 10.29
C ASN A 44 4.28 -18.26 9.67
N ILE A 45 4.83 -18.01 8.48
CA ILE A 45 4.55 -16.80 7.70
C ILE A 45 3.06 -16.74 7.32
N GLU A 46 2.47 -17.85 6.82
CA GLU A 46 1.05 -17.91 6.46
C GLU A 46 0.13 -17.64 7.66
N LYS A 47 0.45 -18.18 8.84
CA LYS A 47 -0.30 -17.93 10.07
C LYS A 47 -0.27 -16.45 10.46
N GLU A 48 0.88 -15.80 10.36
CA GLU A 48 1.02 -14.39 10.68
C GLU A 48 0.32 -13.51 9.63
N TYR A 49 0.35 -13.90 8.35
CA TYR A 49 -0.41 -13.25 7.30
C TYR A 49 -1.90 -13.11 7.66
N TYR A 50 -2.54 -14.22 7.99
CA TYR A 50 -3.96 -14.21 8.36
C TYR A 50 -4.20 -13.59 9.75
N GLY A 51 -3.26 -13.75 10.68
CA GLY A 51 -3.35 -13.17 12.01
C GLY A 51 -3.36 -11.64 11.98
N SER A 52 -2.51 -11.05 11.18
CA SER A 52 -2.44 -9.59 10.99
C SER A 52 -3.71 -9.04 10.36
N LEU A 53 -4.22 -9.69 9.30
CA LEU A 53 -5.50 -9.29 8.68
C LEU A 53 -6.68 -9.45 9.66
N TYR A 54 -6.69 -10.52 10.47
CA TYR A 54 -7.70 -10.70 11.51
C TYR A 54 -7.67 -9.56 12.54
N LEU A 55 -6.50 -9.18 13.00
CA LEU A 55 -6.34 -8.11 13.98
C LEU A 55 -6.77 -6.76 13.38
N LEU A 56 -6.36 -6.44 12.15
CA LEU A 56 -6.81 -5.22 11.48
C LEU A 56 -8.34 -5.21 11.33
N ALA A 57 -8.94 -6.29 10.83
CA ALA A 57 -10.38 -6.41 10.67
C ALA A 57 -11.17 -6.40 11.99
N SER A 58 -10.51 -6.72 13.11
CA SER A 58 -11.11 -6.64 14.44
C SER A 58 -11.15 -5.22 14.98
N THR A 59 -10.34 -4.30 14.45
CA THR A 59 -10.23 -2.93 14.94
C THR A 59 -10.64 -1.86 13.91
N SER A 60 -10.72 -2.19 12.62
CA SER A 60 -11.17 -1.25 11.59
C SER A 60 -12.37 -1.77 10.82
N ARG A 61 -13.40 -0.95 10.69
CA ARG A 61 -14.64 -1.29 9.98
C ARG A 61 -15.26 -0.07 9.32
N SER A 62 -15.86 -0.30 8.16
CA SER A 62 -16.65 0.73 7.47
C SER A 62 -17.79 1.24 8.38
N GLY A 63 -17.93 2.56 8.45
CA GLY A 63 -18.94 3.25 9.26
C GLY A 63 -18.58 3.48 10.71
N GLU A 64 -17.48 2.91 11.20
CA GLU A 64 -16.97 3.12 12.57
C GLU A 64 -15.83 4.17 12.56
N ALA A 65 -15.34 4.52 13.75
CA ALA A 65 -14.15 5.34 13.89
C ALA A 65 -12.91 4.53 13.46
N ALA A 66 -11.95 5.21 12.84
CA ALA A 66 -10.69 4.56 12.52
C ALA A 66 -9.96 4.13 13.80
N PRO A 67 -9.21 3.01 13.76
CA PRO A 67 -8.32 2.69 14.85
C PRO A 67 -7.26 3.79 14.98
N GLY A 68 -7.04 4.26 16.20
CA GLY A 68 -5.87 5.07 16.48
C GLY A 68 -4.61 4.21 16.48
N MET A 69 -3.47 4.81 16.80
CA MET A 69 -2.16 4.16 16.82
C MET A 69 -2.14 2.79 17.56
N TRP A 70 -3.04 2.58 18.51
CA TRP A 70 -3.10 1.35 19.33
C TRP A 70 -4.29 0.43 19.00
N GLY A 71 -5.00 0.68 17.90
CA GLY A 71 -6.25 0.00 17.60
C GLY A 71 -7.39 0.45 18.54
N ASP A 72 -8.48 -0.30 18.55
CA ASP A 72 -9.64 -0.05 19.41
C ASP A 72 -9.59 -0.85 20.73
N TRP A 73 -8.43 -1.42 21.07
CA TRP A 73 -8.27 -2.17 22.31
C TRP A 73 -8.25 -1.24 23.52
N VAL A 74 -8.91 -1.66 24.58
CA VAL A 74 -8.98 -0.91 25.83
C VAL A 74 -7.59 -0.79 26.45
N MET A 75 -7.09 0.44 26.55
CA MET A 75 -5.82 0.77 27.20
C MET A 75 -6.04 1.87 28.22
N THR A 76 -5.33 1.78 29.35
CA THR A 76 -5.48 2.75 30.44
C THR A 76 -4.80 4.08 30.11
N ASN A 77 -3.64 4.04 29.49
CA ASN A 77 -2.84 5.21 29.11
C ASN A 77 -2.11 4.91 27.80
N PRO A 78 -2.78 5.01 26.66
CA PRO A 78 -2.11 4.82 25.37
C PRO A 78 -1.07 5.93 25.18
N ALA A 79 0.11 5.57 24.70
CA ALA A 79 1.11 6.56 24.30
C ALA A 79 0.51 7.46 23.22
N TRP A 80 0.94 8.72 23.17
CA TRP A 80 0.39 9.75 22.27
C TRP A 80 -1.14 9.85 22.30
N ASN A 81 -1.77 9.48 23.42
CA ASN A 81 -3.24 9.49 23.61
C ASN A 81 -4.04 8.64 22.60
N GLY A 82 -3.43 7.71 21.90
CA GLY A 82 -4.06 6.92 20.84
C GLY A 82 -4.42 7.76 19.62
N ASP A 83 -3.64 8.79 19.32
CA ASP A 83 -3.87 9.73 18.24
C ASP A 83 -3.77 9.08 16.83
N TYR A 84 -4.25 9.81 15.83
CA TYR A 84 -4.03 9.51 14.41
C TYR A 84 -2.77 10.26 13.98
N ALA A 85 -1.63 9.58 14.12
CA ALA A 85 -0.33 10.12 13.72
C ALA A 85 -0.06 9.76 12.26
N LEU A 86 -0.33 10.69 11.37
CA LEU A 86 0.18 10.64 10.00
C LEU A 86 1.73 10.64 10.06
N ASP A 87 2.39 10.36 8.99
CA ASP A 87 3.83 10.14 9.01
C ASP A 87 4.16 8.71 9.44
N PHE A 88 3.48 7.77 8.72
CA PHE A 88 3.61 6.35 8.79
C PHE A 88 2.64 5.62 9.76
N ASN A 89 2.49 6.03 11.02
CA ASN A 89 1.79 5.20 12.03
C ASN A 89 0.29 5.02 11.78
N TYR A 90 -0.35 5.99 11.13
CA TYR A 90 -1.79 5.92 10.83
C TYR A 90 -2.08 5.24 9.50
N GLU A 91 -1.22 5.41 8.50
CA GLU A 91 -1.31 4.83 7.16
C GLU A 91 -0.92 3.35 7.14
N ALA A 92 0.20 3.04 7.74
CA ALA A 92 0.86 1.74 7.66
C ALA A 92 0.01 0.52 8.06
N PRO A 93 -0.92 0.59 9.04
CA PRO A 93 -1.82 -0.53 9.35
C PRO A 93 -2.68 -1.00 8.19
N PHE A 94 -2.88 -0.17 7.17
CA PHE A 94 -3.79 -0.46 6.05
C PHE A 94 -3.09 -0.97 4.79
N TYR A 95 -1.78 -0.94 4.72
CA TYR A 95 -1.03 -1.24 3.48
C TYR A 95 -1.36 -2.61 2.85
N ALA A 96 -1.58 -3.65 3.64
CA ALA A 96 -1.95 -4.95 3.11
C ALA A 96 -3.43 -5.03 2.67
N ALA A 97 -4.30 -4.16 3.18
CA ALA A 97 -5.74 -4.23 2.88
C ALA A 97 -6.05 -4.07 1.38
N PHE A 98 -5.19 -3.37 0.66
CA PHE A 98 -5.39 -3.11 -0.77
C PHE A 98 -5.19 -4.38 -1.60
N THR A 99 -4.01 -4.99 -1.57
CA THR A 99 -3.69 -6.19 -2.35
C THR A 99 -4.40 -7.43 -1.81
N ALA A 100 -4.56 -7.58 -0.49
CA ALA A 100 -5.31 -8.68 0.12
C ALA A 100 -6.82 -8.65 -0.15
N ASN A 101 -7.34 -7.69 -0.94
CA ASN A 101 -8.76 -7.56 -1.30
C ASN A 101 -9.71 -7.26 -0.12
N HIS A 102 -9.22 -6.47 0.85
CA HIS A 102 -9.99 -6.03 2.03
C HIS A 102 -10.07 -4.51 2.12
N VAL A 103 -10.25 -3.86 0.97
CA VAL A 103 -10.26 -2.39 0.86
C VAL A 103 -11.31 -1.70 1.75
N GLU A 104 -12.40 -2.38 2.11
CA GLU A 104 -13.41 -1.84 3.03
C GLU A 104 -12.87 -1.55 4.43
N LEU A 105 -11.72 -2.12 4.80
CA LEU A 105 -11.08 -1.82 6.08
C LEU A 105 -10.48 -0.41 6.10
N THR A 106 -10.23 0.19 4.92
CA THR A 106 -9.68 1.54 4.83
C THR A 106 -10.73 2.65 4.89
N ASP A 107 -12.03 2.33 4.79
CA ASP A 107 -13.11 3.33 4.78
C ASP A 107 -13.06 4.26 6.01
N ALA A 108 -12.70 3.71 7.17
CA ALA A 108 -12.59 4.48 8.40
C ALA A 108 -11.40 5.45 8.38
N TYR A 109 -10.26 5.01 7.83
CA TYR A 109 -9.08 5.82 7.55
C TYR A 109 -9.41 6.96 6.58
N ASP A 110 -9.97 6.62 5.43
CA ASP A 110 -10.32 7.55 4.35
C ASP A 110 -11.20 8.68 4.90
N LYS A 111 -12.21 8.30 5.67
CA LYS A 111 -13.14 9.25 6.29
C LYS A 111 -12.44 10.25 7.21
N ALA A 112 -11.51 9.81 8.04
CA ALA A 112 -10.81 10.69 8.98
C ALA A 112 -9.93 11.71 8.24
N VAL A 113 -9.22 11.28 7.20
CA VAL A 113 -8.39 12.17 6.35
C VAL A 113 -9.27 13.19 5.62
N ILE A 114 -10.40 12.74 5.05
CA ILE A 114 -11.35 13.61 4.34
C ILE A 114 -12.00 14.62 5.30
N ASP A 115 -12.47 14.18 6.46
CA ASP A 115 -13.13 15.04 7.45
C ASP A 115 -12.19 16.13 8.00
N TRP A 116 -10.88 15.89 7.97
CA TRP A 116 -9.88 16.85 8.44
C TRP A 116 -9.52 17.94 7.41
N LEU A 117 -9.94 17.78 6.15
CA LEU A 117 -9.61 18.69 5.03
C LEU A 117 -9.88 20.17 5.32
N PRO A 118 -11.01 20.60 5.93
CA PRO A 118 -11.26 22.03 6.20
C PRO A 118 -10.19 22.66 7.11
N LEU A 119 -9.68 21.91 8.08
CA LEU A 119 -8.60 22.39 8.94
C LEU A 119 -7.27 22.45 8.17
N ALA A 120 -6.98 21.45 7.34
CA ALA A 120 -5.79 21.43 6.49
C ALA A 120 -5.76 22.63 5.52
N GLN A 121 -6.90 23.03 4.96
CA GLN A 121 -7.05 24.24 4.12
C GLN A 121 -6.77 25.52 4.92
N SER A 122 -7.27 25.60 6.15
CA SER A 122 -7.00 26.71 7.06
C SER A 122 -5.50 26.85 7.33
N LEU A 123 -4.85 25.72 7.66
CA LEU A 123 -3.43 25.68 7.95
C LEU A 123 -2.56 26.06 6.73
N ALA A 124 -2.93 25.66 5.52
CA ALA A 124 -2.26 26.11 4.30
C ALA A 124 -2.38 27.63 4.14
N THR A 125 -3.57 28.19 4.32
CA THR A 125 -3.84 29.64 4.23
C THR A 125 -3.04 30.43 5.25
N GLU A 126 -2.96 29.96 6.50
CA GLU A 126 -2.16 30.59 7.57
C GLU A 126 -0.65 30.67 7.21
N ARG A 127 -0.18 29.74 6.38
CA ARG A 127 1.21 29.68 5.88
C ARG A 127 1.43 30.41 4.56
N GLY A 128 0.39 31.03 4.01
CA GLY A 128 0.43 31.79 2.76
C GLY A 128 0.37 30.93 1.50
N PHE A 129 -0.12 29.69 1.60
CA PHE A 129 -0.32 28.77 0.48
C PHE A 129 -1.82 28.54 0.20
N THR A 130 -2.13 28.10 -1.00
CA THR A 130 -3.45 27.56 -1.33
C THR A 130 -3.45 26.03 -1.16
N GLY A 131 -4.63 25.40 -1.25
CA GLY A 131 -4.74 23.96 -1.08
C GLY A 131 -4.82 23.50 0.37
N ALA A 132 -4.29 22.35 0.69
CA ALA A 132 -4.38 21.74 2.02
C ALA A 132 -3.01 21.30 2.56
N TYR A 133 -2.69 21.73 3.79
CA TYR A 133 -1.50 21.33 4.53
C TYR A 133 -1.89 20.50 5.75
N TYR A 134 -1.56 19.24 5.72
CA TYR A 134 -1.78 18.33 6.86
C TYR A 134 -0.58 18.40 7.81
N ARG A 135 -0.83 18.27 9.10
CA ARG A 135 0.19 18.10 10.13
C ARG A 135 0.22 16.65 10.61
N VAL A 136 1.26 16.26 11.31
CA VAL A 136 1.50 14.90 11.79
C VAL A 136 0.30 14.37 12.57
N HIS A 137 -0.22 15.10 13.54
CA HIS A 137 -1.32 14.64 14.39
C HIS A 137 -2.65 15.25 13.96
N ILE A 138 -3.56 14.42 13.44
CA ILE A 138 -4.91 14.86 13.06
C ILE A 138 -5.98 14.45 14.09
N GLY A 139 -5.72 13.42 14.90
CA GLY A 139 -6.60 12.94 15.97
C GLY A 139 -7.99 12.55 15.53
N PRO A 140 -8.73 11.83 16.38
CA PRO A 140 -10.08 11.45 16.03
C PRO A 140 -11.01 12.68 15.99
N PRO A 141 -11.90 12.78 14.95
CA PRO A 141 -12.93 13.81 14.92
C PRO A 141 -13.92 13.66 16.10
N PRO A 142 -14.64 14.73 16.53
CA PRO A 142 -14.59 16.07 15.97
C PRO A 142 -13.54 16.99 16.58
N ASN A 143 -12.81 16.55 17.59
CA ASN A 143 -11.97 17.43 18.43
C ASN A 143 -10.54 17.59 17.87
N GLY A 144 -10.11 16.69 16.98
CA GLY A 144 -8.73 16.66 16.49
C GLY A 144 -7.72 16.31 17.60
N SER A 145 -6.44 16.31 17.26
CA SER A 145 -5.36 16.10 18.23
C SER A 145 -5.07 17.36 19.05
N ALA A 146 -4.73 17.14 20.33
CA ALA A 146 -4.15 18.17 21.18
C ALA A 146 -2.68 18.47 20.82
N ASP A 147 -1.98 17.53 20.18
CA ASP A 147 -0.64 17.74 19.66
C ASP A 147 -0.68 18.55 18.36
N THR A 148 0.04 19.65 18.34
CA THR A 148 0.12 20.56 17.19
C THR A 148 1.49 20.57 16.55
N ASN A 149 2.38 19.66 16.92
CA ASN A 149 3.70 19.54 16.32
C ASN A 149 3.58 19.18 14.83
N GLU A 150 4.44 19.78 14.05
CA GLU A 150 4.51 19.59 12.59
C GLU A 150 5.90 19.11 12.17
N TRP A 151 6.84 19.05 13.09
CA TRP A 151 8.22 18.62 12.93
C TRP A 151 8.95 19.23 11.70
N ASN A 152 8.36 20.25 11.08
CA ASN A 152 8.75 20.85 9.81
C ASN A 152 8.61 19.92 8.59
N GLU A 153 7.90 18.83 8.71
CA GLU A 153 7.61 17.92 7.64
C GLU A 153 6.50 18.48 6.75
N LYS A 154 6.76 18.54 5.44
CA LYS A 154 5.81 19.10 4.47
C LYS A 154 5.05 18.01 3.72
N SER A 155 5.59 16.79 3.70
CA SER A 155 5.07 15.65 2.93
C SER A 155 3.90 14.93 3.62
N ILE A 156 3.52 15.29 4.83
CA ILE A 156 2.47 14.61 5.61
C ILE A 156 1.15 14.48 4.83
N GLY A 157 0.68 15.55 4.17
CA GLY A 157 -0.52 15.45 3.34
C GLY A 157 -0.34 14.51 2.13
N ALA A 158 0.85 14.48 1.52
CA ALA A 158 1.14 13.56 0.44
C ALA A 158 1.20 12.11 0.95
N PHE A 159 1.71 11.89 2.17
CA PHE A 159 1.71 10.60 2.84
C PHE A 159 0.28 10.11 3.08
N ALA A 160 -0.55 10.92 3.74
CA ALA A 160 -1.96 10.60 3.97
C ALA A 160 -2.74 10.32 2.67
N GLY A 161 -2.35 10.95 1.57
CA GLY A 161 -2.95 10.72 0.24
C GLY A 161 -2.58 9.38 -0.38
N THR A 162 -1.54 8.67 0.10
CA THR A 162 -1.10 7.41 -0.50
C THR A 162 -2.15 6.32 -0.41
N ASP A 163 -2.77 6.13 0.76
CA ASP A 163 -3.78 5.12 0.99
C ASP A 163 -5.06 5.40 0.19
N LEU A 164 -5.49 6.67 0.14
CA LEU A 164 -6.61 7.08 -0.72
C LEU A 164 -6.35 6.71 -2.19
N LEU A 165 -5.14 6.94 -2.67
CA LEU A 165 -4.77 6.63 -4.04
C LEU A 165 -4.58 5.14 -4.28
N MET A 166 -4.01 4.38 -3.34
CA MET A 166 -3.92 2.92 -3.44
C MET A 166 -5.31 2.29 -3.53
N HIS A 167 -6.25 2.68 -2.66
CA HIS A 167 -7.65 2.24 -2.72
C HIS A 167 -8.26 2.53 -4.11
N TYR A 168 -8.08 3.76 -4.62
CA TYR A 168 -8.53 4.12 -5.96
C TYR A 168 -7.89 3.25 -7.05
N TYR A 169 -6.58 3.04 -7.01
CA TYR A 169 -5.88 2.29 -8.06
C TYR A 169 -6.27 0.82 -8.11
N VAL A 170 -6.55 0.19 -6.97
CA VAL A 170 -6.97 -1.23 -6.94
C VAL A 170 -8.46 -1.43 -7.21
N THR A 171 -9.32 -0.39 -7.08
CA THR A 171 -10.76 -0.51 -7.30
C THR A 171 -11.27 0.20 -8.54
N ARG A 172 -10.62 1.30 -8.92
CA ARG A 172 -11.09 2.20 -9.99
C ARG A 172 -12.59 2.50 -9.85
N ASP A 173 -13.07 2.63 -8.63
CA ASP A 173 -14.48 2.93 -8.36
C ASP A 173 -14.78 4.41 -8.64
N PRO A 174 -15.73 4.73 -9.57
CA PRO A 174 -16.01 6.12 -9.93
C PRO A 174 -16.63 6.92 -8.78
N ALA A 175 -17.40 6.28 -7.88
CA ALA A 175 -17.98 6.97 -6.74
C ALA A 175 -16.88 7.29 -5.71
N TYR A 176 -15.97 6.36 -5.50
CA TYR A 176 -14.80 6.57 -4.65
C TYR A 176 -13.88 7.65 -5.23
N ALA A 177 -13.57 7.59 -6.53
CA ALA A 177 -12.80 8.62 -7.23
C ALA A 177 -13.38 10.02 -7.00
N GLN A 178 -14.71 10.16 -7.12
CA GLN A 178 -15.40 11.43 -6.86
C GLN A 178 -15.29 11.87 -5.39
N ALA A 179 -15.35 10.91 -4.44
CA ALA A 179 -15.29 11.22 -3.01
C ALA A 179 -13.91 11.70 -2.56
N ILE A 180 -12.83 11.12 -3.10
CA ILE A 180 -11.46 11.48 -2.73
C ILE A 180 -10.86 12.61 -3.57
N TYR A 181 -11.54 13.02 -4.65
CA TYR A 181 -10.96 14.00 -5.58
C TYR A 181 -10.61 15.32 -4.90
N GLU A 182 -11.53 15.89 -4.11
CA GLU A 182 -11.30 17.17 -3.45
C GLU A 182 -10.09 17.12 -2.49
N PRO A 183 -9.95 16.18 -1.55
CA PRO A 183 -8.75 16.09 -0.71
C PRO A 183 -7.47 15.96 -1.52
N ILE A 184 -7.41 15.05 -2.49
CA ILE A 184 -6.21 14.85 -3.32
C ILE A 184 -5.88 16.12 -4.14
N GLN A 185 -6.88 16.72 -4.76
CA GLN A 185 -6.75 17.99 -5.49
C GLN A 185 -6.20 19.12 -4.61
N GLN A 186 -6.69 19.23 -3.37
CA GLN A 186 -6.26 20.29 -2.45
C GLN A 186 -4.83 20.06 -1.93
N ILE A 187 -4.46 18.81 -1.63
CA ILE A 187 -3.07 18.49 -1.25
C ILE A 187 -2.12 18.74 -2.45
N ALA A 188 -2.49 18.31 -3.65
CA ALA A 188 -1.71 18.56 -4.86
C ALA A 188 -1.60 20.06 -5.19
N THR A 189 -2.62 20.86 -4.84
CA THR A 189 -2.60 22.32 -4.99
C THR A 189 -1.62 22.97 -4.02
N PHE A 190 -1.54 22.48 -2.78
CA PHE A 190 -0.48 22.93 -1.85
C PHE A 190 0.90 22.68 -2.45
N TRP A 191 1.17 21.49 -2.97
CA TRP A 191 2.47 21.17 -3.58
C TRP A 191 2.76 21.98 -4.85
N ARG A 192 1.74 22.28 -5.66
CA ARG A 192 1.88 23.21 -6.80
C ARG A 192 2.48 24.56 -6.36
N ASP A 193 2.00 25.07 -5.24
CA ASP A 193 2.41 26.39 -4.74
C ASP A 193 3.71 26.31 -3.91
N TYR A 194 3.97 25.18 -3.25
CA TYR A 194 5.14 24.99 -2.38
C TYR A 194 6.43 24.72 -3.14
N LEU A 195 6.36 24.00 -4.26
CA LEU A 195 7.52 23.66 -5.07
C LEU A 195 8.17 24.91 -5.66
N VAL A 196 9.49 25.06 -5.46
CA VAL A 196 10.28 26.19 -5.94
C VAL A 196 11.01 25.80 -7.23
N SER A 197 10.91 26.64 -8.27
CA SER A 197 11.73 26.46 -9.47
C SER A 197 13.11 27.08 -9.29
N ASP A 198 14.17 26.30 -9.50
CA ASP A 198 15.56 26.80 -9.56
C ASP A 198 15.95 27.31 -10.98
N GLY A 199 14.99 27.29 -11.92
CA GLY A 199 15.18 27.65 -13.34
C GLY A 199 15.42 26.47 -14.27
N THR A 200 15.64 25.27 -13.71
CA THR A 200 15.84 24.00 -14.46
C THR A 200 14.92 22.89 -14.02
N ARG A 201 14.55 22.88 -12.75
CA ARG A 201 13.71 21.84 -12.11
C ARG A 201 12.92 22.46 -10.96
N TYR A 202 11.96 21.68 -10.45
CA TYR A 202 11.30 21.98 -9.18
C TYR A 202 12.03 21.30 -8.02
N VAL A 203 12.13 22.02 -6.90
CA VAL A 203 12.88 21.67 -5.71
C VAL A 203 11.94 21.73 -4.50
N ILE A 204 12.07 20.77 -3.58
CA ILE A 204 11.45 20.79 -2.26
C ILE A 204 12.47 21.41 -1.30
N GLU A 205 12.23 22.63 -0.87
CA GLU A 205 13.08 23.33 0.10
C GLU A 205 12.39 23.43 1.47
N ASN A 206 13.16 23.69 2.50
CA ASN A 206 12.63 23.93 3.85
C ASN A 206 11.70 22.80 4.35
N ASP A 207 12.15 21.58 4.17
CA ASP A 207 11.47 20.35 4.58
C ASP A 207 12.28 19.62 5.65
N ALA A 208 11.67 18.66 6.33
CA ALA A 208 12.29 17.63 7.15
C ALA A 208 11.71 16.26 6.75
N GLN A 209 12.47 15.19 6.94
CA GLN A 209 12.03 13.85 6.51
C GLN A 209 11.43 13.05 7.66
N GLN A 210 11.56 13.50 8.88
CA GLN A 210 11.02 12.87 10.07
C GLN A 210 10.99 13.81 11.27
N GLU A 211 10.32 13.37 12.33
CA GLU A 211 10.28 14.00 13.63
C GLU A 211 11.68 14.33 14.19
N GLY A 212 11.87 15.57 14.58
CA GLY A 212 13.10 16.01 15.24
C GLY A 212 14.37 15.98 14.38
N ASP A 213 14.25 15.82 13.06
CA ASP A 213 15.38 15.80 12.15
C ASP A 213 16.03 17.18 11.99
N THR A 214 17.20 17.21 11.37
CA THR A 214 17.85 18.47 10.99
C THR A 214 16.96 19.26 10.02
N TYR A 215 16.87 20.58 10.23
CA TYR A 215 16.07 21.48 9.42
C TYR A 215 16.86 22.78 9.18
N PRO A 216 16.79 23.39 7.98
CA PRO A 216 16.05 22.94 6.80
C PRO A 216 16.80 21.87 6.00
N GLN A 217 16.03 21.02 5.29
CA GLN A 217 16.55 20.08 4.31
C GLN A 217 15.99 20.40 2.92
N THR A 218 16.66 19.89 1.88
CA THR A 218 16.26 20.05 0.49
C THR A 218 16.20 18.71 -0.21
N ASN A 219 15.12 18.47 -0.97
CA ASN A 219 14.91 17.28 -1.78
C ASN A 219 15.15 15.98 -1.01
N GLY A 220 14.41 15.76 0.05
CA GLY A 220 14.40 14.51 0.77
C GLY A 220 13.83 13.37 -0.09
N VAL A 221 14.44 12.19 -0.03
CA VAL A 221 14.08 11.05 -0.87
C VAL A 221 12.64 10.59 -0.66
N MET A 222 12.16 10.57 0.59
CA MET A 222 10.78 10.27 0.95
C MET A 222 9.82 11.29 0.33
N SER A 223 10.01 12.57 0.62
CA SER A 223 9.14 13.64 0.12
C SER A 223 9.09 13.68 -1.41
N LEU A 224 10.22 13.49 -2.09
CA LEU A 224 10.25 13.37 -3.55
C LEU A 224 9.39 12.21 -4.06
N GLY A 225 9.42 11.06 -3.38
CA GLY A 225 8.63 9.89 -3.73
C GLY A 225 7.14 10.11 -3.55
N LEU A 226 6.74 10.54 -2.35
CA LEU A 226 5.34 10.77 -1.99
C LEU A 226 4.68 11.86 -2.84
N VAL A 227 5.41 12.96 -3.08
CA VAL A 227 4.91 14.06 -3.93
C VAL A 227 4.73 13.62 -5.38
N ARG A 228 5.62 12.78 -5.93
CA ARG A 228 5.45 12.20 -7.26
C ARG A 228 4.20 11.33 -7.33
N PHE A 229 3.98 10.47 -6.34
CA PHE A 229 2.81 9.60 -6.28
C PHE A 229 1.51 10.43 -6.18
N LEU A 230 1.50 11.43 -5.31
CA LEU A 230 0.37 12.35 -5.15
C LEU A 230 0.04 13.11 -6.45
N LEU A 231 1.04 13.72 -7.08
CA LEU A 231 0.83 14.50 -8.32
C LEU A 231 0.33 13.61 -9.44
N GLN A 232 0.86 12.40 -9.59
CA GLN A 232 0.36 11.42 -10.55
C GLN A 232 -1.09 11.04 -10.25
N GLY A 233 -1.43 10.77 -8.98
CA GLY A 233 -2.79 10.47 -8.56
C GLY A 233 -3.78 11.60 -8.83
N ALA A 234 -3.40 12.86 -8.59
CA ALA A 234 -4.22 14.02 -8.90
C ALA A 234 -4.46 14.16 -10.42
N ILE A 235 -3.44 13.91 -11.24
CA ILE A 235 -3.53 13.90 -12.72
C ILE A 235 -4.50 12.80 -13.18
N ASP A 236 -4.36 11.60 -12.65
CA ASP A 236 -5.16 10.44 -13.04
C ASP A 236 -6.64 10.63 -12.67
N LEU A 237 -6.91 11.06 -11.43
CA LEU A 237 -8.27 11.36 -10.96
C LEU A 237 -8.92 12.50 -11.77
N SER A 238 -8.18 13.60 -11.98
CA SER A 238 -8.66 14.73 -12.80
C SER A 238 -8.99 14.30 -14.24
N SER A 239 -8.20 13.39 -14.80
CA SER A 239 -8.40 12.85 -16.14
C SER A 239 -9.61 11.94 -16.21
N GLU A 240 -9.77 11.04 -15.24
CA GLU A 240 -10.90 10.11 -15.17
C GLU A 240 -12.23 10.84 -14.95
N LEU A 241 -12.22 11.85 -14.09
CA LEU A 241 -13.40 12.68 -13.81
C LEU A 241 -13.65 13.78 -14.86
N ALA A 242 -12.71 13.97 -15.80
CA ALA A 242 -12.75 15.01 -16.84
C ALA A 242 -12.93 16.44 -16.27
N VAL A 243 -12.18 16.77 -15.21
CA VAL A 243 -12.24 18.07 -14.53
C VAL A 243 -10.86 18.71 -14.43
N ASP A 244 -10.83 20.01 -14.13
CA ASP A 244 -9.63 20.79 -13.75
C ASP A 244 -8.45 20.72 -14.72
N ASP A 245 -8.72 20.75 -16.06
CA ASP A 245 -7.67 20.72 -17.09
C ASP A 245 -6.50 21.69 -16.86
N PRO A 246 -6.71 22.95 -16.44
CA PRO A 246 -5.60 23.85 -16.13
C PRO A 246 -4.74 23.39 -14.95
N LEU A 247 -5.35 22.91 -13.86
CA LEU A 247 -4.61 22.38 -12.71
C LEU A 247 -3.84 21.12 -13.07
N ARG A 248 -4.45 20.24 -13.88
CA ARG A 248 -3.79 19.02 -14.37
C ARG A 248 -2.53 19.36 -15.15
N ALA A 249 -2.57 20.38 -16.01
CA ALA A 249 -1.38 20.84 -16.74
C ALA A 249 -0.28 21.37 -15.82
N ASP A 250 -0.66 22.09 -14.77
CA ASP A 250 0.27 22.57 -13.74
C ASP A 250 0.91 21.40 -12.95
N TRP A 251 0.15 20.38 -12.59
CA TRP A 251 0.67 19.20 -11.91
C TRP A 251 1.59 18.36 -12.82
N GLN A 252 1.23 18.22 -14.10
CA GLN A 252 2.08 17.56 -15.10
C GLN A 252 3.42 18.25 -15.28
N ASP A 253 3.43 19.59 -15.34
CA ASP A 253 4.66 20.38 -15.40
C ASP A 253 5.54 20.12 -14.19
N ARG A 254 4.97 20.19 -12.98
CA ARG A 254 5.72 19.95 -11.74
C ARG A 254 6.25 18.53 -11.64
N LEU A 255 5.42 17.55 -11.94
CA LEU A 255 5.83 16.14 -11.91
C LEU A 255 6.96 15.85 -12.90
N SER A 256 6.85 16.38 -14.13
CA SER A 256 7.84 16.16 -15.19
C SER A 256 9.18 16.81 -14.90
N ASN A 257 9.17 17.92 -14.18
CA ASN A 257 10.35 18.71 -13.87
C ASN A 257 10.76 18.63 -12.37
N LEU A 258 10.16 17.75 -11.58
CA LEU A 258 10.57 17.56 -10.17
C LEU A 258 11.97 16.95 -10.11
N SER A 259 12.76 17.39 -9.15
CA SER A 259 14.15 16.94 -8.93
C SER A 259 14.26 15.42 -8.91
N ALA A 260 15.30 14.87 -9.53
CA ALA A 260 15.60 13.45 -9.46
C ALA A 260 15.92 13.03 -8.01
N PHE A 261 15.81 11.75 -7.72
CA PHE A 261 16.27 11.20 -6.43
C PHE A 261 17.78 11.39 -6.30
N PRO A 262 18.26 12.02 -5.23
CA PRO A 262 19.69 12.20 -5.02
C PRO A 262 20.36 10.85 -4.72
N THR A 263 21.56 10.64 -5.22
CA THR A 263 22.38 9.46 -4.95
C THR A 263 23.77 9.85 -4.45
N PHE A 264 24.45 8.93 -3.79
CA PHE A 264 25.85 9.08 -3.38
C PHE A 264 26.50 7.73 -3.13
N MET A 265 27.82 7.73 -3.01
CA MET A 265 28.57 6.53 -2.64
C MET A 265 28.61 6.39 -1.12
N HIS A 266 28.07 5.28 -0.59
CA HIS A 266 28.12 4.88 0.80
C HIS A 266 28.68 3.46 0.90
N ASP A 267 29.66 3.25 1.74
CA ASP A 267 30.36 1.97 1.94
C ASP A 267 30.76 1.21 0.65
N GLY A 268 31.05 1.97 -0.41
CA GLY A 268 31.50 1.41 -1.69
C GLY A 268 30.35 1.07 -2.66
N MET A 269 29.11 1.31 -2.29
CA MET A 269 27.92 1.14 -3.14
C MET A 269 27.27 2.49 -3.45
N GLU A 270 26.68 2.62 -4.63
CA GLU A 270 25.80 3.77 -4.91
C GLU A 270 24.43 3.48 -4.34
N VAL A 271 23.94 4.38 -3.46
CA VAL A 271 22.64 4.31 -2.79
C VAL A 271 21.91 5.63 -2.92
N PHE A 272 20.62 5.65 -2.60
CA PHE A 272 19.89 6.91 -2.49
C PHE A 272 20.42 7.71 -1.30
N ARG A 273 20.70 8.99 -1.55
CA ARG A 273 21.04 9.94 -0.50
C ARG A 273 19.75 10.36 0.21
N TYR A 274 19.77 10.42 1.53
CA TYR A 274 18.61 10.74 2.34
C TYR A 274 18.00 12.11 1.98
N THR A 275 18.85 13.15 1.83
CA THR A 275 18.45 14.45 1.30
C THR A 275 19.53 14.99 0.36
N GLU A 276 19.16 15.77 -0.66
CA GLU A 276 20.14 16.41 -1.54
C GLU A 276 21.01 17.41 -0.77
N VAL A 277 20.39 18.21 0.12
CA VAL A 277 21.08 19.12 1.04
C VAL A 277 20.52 18.91 2.45
N GLY A 278 21.42 18.64 3.40
CA GLY A 278 21.06 18.40 4.79
C GLY A 278 21.75 17.16 5.33
N ARG A 279 21.08 16.04 5.39
CA ARG A 279 21.61 14.78 5.90
C ARG A 279 21.89 13.81 4.75
N ASP A 280 23.10 13.25 4.68
CA ASP A 280 23.48 12.33 3.61
C ASP A 280 22.85 10.95 3.79
N TRP A 281 22.88 10.43 5.02
CA TRP A 281 22.47 9.07 5.36
C TRP A 281 21.79 9.01 6.72
N PHE A 282 20.72 8.21 6.81
CA PHE A 282 19.99 8.02 8.05
C PHE A 282 19.55 6.55 8.20
N PRO A 283 20.31 5.73 8.96
CA PRO A 283 20.04 4.30 9.06
C PRO A 283 19.12 3.93 10.23
N SER A 284 18.59 4.91 10.98
CA SER A 284 17.87 4.59 12.22
C SER A 284 16.40 4.21 12.03
N ASN A 285 15.86 4.36 10.82
CA ASN A 285 14.52 3.90 10.46
C ASN A 285 14.43 3.60 8.94
N SER A 286 13.23 3.27 8.45
CA SER A 286 12.97 2.87 7.06
C SER A 286 12.69 4.03 6.11
N ILE A 287 12.68 5.29 6.55
CA ILE A 287 12.33 6.47 5.74
C ILE A 287 13.09 6.53 4.42
N GLY A 288 14.34 6.11 4.43
CA GLY A 288 15.14 6.01 3.22
C GLY A 288 14.53 5.10 2.13
N SER A 289 13.63 4.19 2.45
CA SER A 289 12.97 3.28 1.51
C SER A 289 11.53 3.68 1.16
N GLU A 290 10.96 4.72 1.75
CA GLU A 290 9.54 5.09 1.58
C GLU A 290 9.17 5.59 0.18
N HIS A 291 10.12 6.09 -0.58
CA HIS A 291 9.90 6.38 -2.00
C HIS A 291 9.73 5.11 -2.86
N ILE A 292 10.17 3.94 -2.35
CA ILE A 292 9.93 2.63 -2.96
C ILE A 292 8.58 2.11 -2.48
N TYR A 293 8.33 2.07 -1.16
CA TYR A 293 7.06 1.70 -0.57
C TYR A 293 6.79 2.55 0.70
N PRO A 294 5.66 3.25 0.80
CA PRO A 294 4.47 3.21 -0.06
C PRO A 294 4.51 4.12 -1.30
N GLY A 295 5.59 4.87 -1.55
CA GLY A 295 5.70 5.84 -2.63
C GLY A 295 5.66 5.25 -4.06
N LEU A 296 5.88 3.96 -4.24
CA LEU A 296 5.75 3.19 -5.50
C LEU A 296 6.47 3.83 -6.71
N GLN A 297 7.65 4.41 -6.49
CA GLN A 297 8.39 5.08 -7.56
C GLN A 297 9.38 4.16 -8.28
N ILE A 298 9.82 3.10 -7.62
CA ILE A 298 10.84 2.19 -8.13
C ILE A 298 10.35 0.76 -7.98
N GLY A 299 10.47 -0.04 -9.03
CA GLY A 299 10.08 -1.45 -9.05
C GLY A 299 10.72 -2.18 -10.23
N LEU A 300 10.31 -3.41 -10.47
CA LEU A 300 10.93 -4.33 -11.42
C LEU A 300 10.96 -3.82 -12.87
N ALA A 301 10.07 -2.88 -13.24
CA ALA A 301 10.05 -2.27 -14.57
C ALA A 301 10.85 -0.96 -14.66
N SER A 302 11.52 -0.54 -13.59
CA SER A 302 12.37 0.67 -13.58
C SER A 302 13.66 0.47 -14.37
N ASP A 303 14.34 1.59 -14.66
CA ASP A 303 15.68 1.54 -15.24
C ASP A 303 16.60 0.63 -14.42
N PRO A 304 17.36 -0.29 -15.04
CA PRO A 304 18.18 -1.26 -14.32
C PRO A 304 19.22 -0.63 -13.38
N ALA A 305 19.78 0.55 -13.73
CA ALA A 305 20.74 1.23 -12.85
C ALA A 305 20.04 1.79 -11.60
N LEU A 306 18.85 2.39 -11.78
CA LEU A 306 18.05 2.88 -10.67
C LEU A 306 17.58 1.74 -9.74
N LEU A 307 17.18 0.61 -10.34
CA LEU A 307 16.79 -0.58 -9.58
C LEU A 307 17.98 -1.17 -8.79
N GLN A 308 19.19 -1.13 -9.36
CA GLN A 308 20.39 -1.57 -8.62
C GLN A 308 20.73 -0.66 -7.44
N ILE A 309 20.57 0.66 -7.59
CA ILE A 309 20.72 1.63 -6.49
C ILE A 309 19.73 1.33 -5.36
N ALA A 310 18.47 1.00 -5.72
CA ALA A 310 17.45 0.64 -4.75
C ALA A 310 17.81 -0.66 -3.98
N ARG A 311 18.30 -1.68 -4.68
CA ARG A 311 18.79 -2.93 -4.04
C ARG A 311 19.97 -2.68 -3.12
N ASN A 312 20.97 -1.92 -3.59
CA ASN A 312 22.08 -1.51 -2.75
C ASN A 312 21.62 -0.81 -1.47
N MET A 313 20.59 0.02 -1.57
CA MET A 313 20.04 0.72 -0.42
C MET A 313 19.38 -0.23 0.58
N ILE A 314 18.63 -1.25 0.12
CA ILE A 314 18.07 -2.28 0.98
C ILE A 314 19.19 -3.03 1.71
N ASP A 315 20.25 -3.43 0.98
CA ASP A 315 21.41 -4.12 1.54
C ASP A 315 22.13 -3.28 2.60
N ASP A 316 22.29 -1.99 2.34
CA ASP A 316 23.05 -1.06 3.21
C ASP A 316 22.23 -0.63 4.44
N LEU A 317 20.92 -0.42 4.30
CA LEU A 317 20.01 -0.15 5.43
C LEU A 317 19.89 -1.35 6.36
N ALA A 318 19.76 -2.56 5.80
CA ALA A 318 19.67 -3.83 6.51
C ALA A 318 18.71 -3.84 7.72
N ARG A 319 17.52 -3.23 7.57
CA ARG A 319 16.56 -3.02 8.67
C ARG A 319 15.69 -4.24 8.98
N TRP A 320 16.23 -5.43 8.79
CA TRP A 320 15.51 -6.70 8.95
C TRP A 320 15.01 -7.01 10.36
N THR A 321 15.58 -6.40 11.38
CA THR A 321 15.24 -6.68 12.80
C THR A 321 14.33 -5.62 13.42
N ASP A 322 14.00 -4.57 12.66
CA ASP A 322 13.20 -3.48 13.19
C ASP A 322 11.77 -3.90 13.49
N SER A 323 11.27 -3.42 14.63
CA SER A 323 9.85 -3.46 14.96
C SER A 323 9.11 -2.18 14.58
N ASP A 324 9.84 -1.19 14.05
CA ASP A 324 9.30 0.10 13.62
C ASP A 324 9.78 0.41 12.18
N GLY A 325 8.85 0.62 11.25
CA GLY A 325 9.13 0.77 9.83
C GLY A 325 9.33 -0.54 9.06
N SER A 326 9.16 -1.71 9.69
CA SER A 326 9.25 -3.01 9.00
C SER A 326 8.20 -3.15 7.89
N VAL A 327 7.00 -2.63 8.09
CA VAL A 327 5.90 -2.63 7.10
C VAL A 327 6.20 -1.80 5.85
N THR A 328 7.21 -0.96 5.89
CA THR A 328 7.76 -0.22 4.73
C THR A 328 8.97 -0.93 4.14
N PHE A 329 9.92 -1.34 4.99
CA PHE A 329 11.20 -1.88 4.56
C PHE A 329 11.09 -3.23 3.84
N TYR A 330 10.33 -4.18 4.41
CA TYR A 330 10.17 -5.52 3.84
C TYR A 330 9.44 -5.52 2.49
N PRO A 331 8.29 -4.83 2.33
CA PRO A 331 7.66 -4.70 1.01
C PRO A 331 8.55 -3.97 0.00
N ALA A 332 9.30 -2.93 0.41
CA ALA A 332 10.25 -2.26 -0.46
C ALA A 332 11.34 -3.22 -0.98
N ALA A 333 11.85 -4.10 -0.11
CA ALA A 333 12.80 -5.14 -0.51
C ALA A 333 12.18 -6.12 -1.53
N ALA A 334 10.94 -6.55 -1.32
CA ALA A 334 10.22 -7.42 -2.25
C ALA A 334 9.99 -6.72 -3.61
N ILE A 335 9.58 -5.46 -3.60
CA ILE A 335 9.30 -4.65 -4.79
C ILE A 335 10.53 -4.49 -5.68
N VAL A 336 11.70 -4.29 -5.10
CA VAL A 336 12.92 -4.12 -5.88
C VAL A 336 13.60 -5.45 -6.26
N GLY A 337 13.02 -6.59 -5.86
CA GLY A 337 13.53 -7.92 -6.17
C GLY A 337 14.80 -8.26 -5.42
N HIS A 338 14.90 -7.91 -4.12
CA HIS A 338 15.89 -8.49 -3.22
C HIS A 338 15.72 -10.01 -3.15
N ASP A 339 16.74 -10.77 -2.71
CA ASP A 339 16.67 -12.24 -2.67
C ASP A 339 15.42 -12.71 -1.89
N PRO A 340 14.48 -13.41 -2.53
CA PRO A 340 13.22 -13.79 -1.89
C PRO A 340 13.39 -14.83 -0.79
N VAL A 341 14.45 -15.66 -0.84
CA VAL A 341 14.75 -16.62 0.23
C VAL A 341 15.27 -15.89 1.46
N ASP A 342 16.07 -14.85 1.24
CA ASP A 342 16.59 -14.00 2.32
C ASP A 342 15.43 -13.22 3.00
N ILE A 343 14.52 -12.67 2.20
CA ILE A 343 13.31 -12.01 2.74
C ILE A 343 12.49 -12.99 3.62
N GLN A 344 12.25 -14.23 3.16
CA GLN A 344 11.48 -15.20 3.95
C GLN A 344 12.19 -15.59 5.25
N ASN A 345 13.50 -15.82 5.21
CA ASN A 345 14.28 -16.11 6.40
C ASN A 345 14.21 -14.97 7.42
N HIS A 346 14.33 -13.73 6.95
CA HIS A 346 14.21 -12.57 7.80
C HIS A 346 12.77 -12.36 8.35
N LEU A 347 11.73 -12.67 7.56
CA LEU A 347 10.35 -12.64 8.05
C LEU A 347 10.12 -13.65 9.19
N ASP A 348 10.63 -14.88 9.07
CA ASP A 348 10.56 -15.87 10.15
C ASP A 348 11.25 -15.39 11.43
N ASP A 349 12.45 -14.84 11.29
CA ASP A 349 13.18 -14.27 12.42
C ASP A 349 12.44 -13.06 13.01
N TRP A 350 11.85 -12.21 12.16
CA TRP A 350 11.08 -11.06 12.58
C TRP A 350 9.83 -11.48 13.36
N ILE A 351 9.06 -12.46 12.86
CA ILE A 351 7.89 -13.03 13.54
C ILE A 351 8.29 -13.57 14.90
N ALA A 352 9.34 -14.38 14.96
CA ALA A 352 9.80 -15.00 16.22
C ALA A 352 10.19 -13.96 17.30
N ASN A 353 10.73 -12.81 16.88
CA ASN A 353 11.25 -11.79 17.79
C ASN A 353 10.28 -10.65 18.08
N ASN A 354 9.31 -10.41 17.18
CA ASN A 354 8.46 -9.21 17.23
C ASN A 354 6.96 -9.50 17.42
N THR A 355 6.53 -10.78 17.50
CA THR A 355 5.11 -11.09 17.70
C THR A 355 4.84 -11.82 19.01
N TYR A 356 3.64 -11.60 19.57
CA TYR A 356 3.11 -12.33 20.70
C TYR A 356 2.36 -13.60 20.25
N PRO A 357 2.10 -14.56 21.16
CA PRO A 357 1.30 -15.75 20.83
C PRO A 357 -0.11 -15.45 20.28
N ASN A 358 -0.66 -14.26 20.53
CA ASN A 358 -1.94 -13.79 19.99
C ASN A 358 -1.81 -13.07 18.66
N LEU A 359 -0.64 -13.16 18.01
CA LEU A 359 -0.31 -12.56 16.71
C LEU A 359 -0.24 -11.03 16.71
N HIS A 360 -0.33 -10.39 17.87
CA HIS A 360 -0.08 -8.96 17.97
C HIS A 360 1.43 -8.69 18.02
N ILE A 361 1.84 -7.59 17.41
CA ILE A 361 3.25 -7.20 17.40
C ILE A 361 3.72 -6.64 18.75
N HIS A 362 5.01 -6.80 19.04
CA HIS A 362 5.69 -6.19 20.19
C HIS A 362 5.88 -4.69 19.93
N GLY A 363 4.85 -3.89 20.05
CA GLY A 363 4.97 -2.45 19.85
C GLY A 363 5.58 -1.74 21.05
N THR A 364 6.77 -1.20 20.93
CA THR A 364 7.35 -0.31 21.95
C THR A 364 7.03 1.16 21.72
N GLY A 365 6.49 1.52 20.57
CA GLY A 365 6.22 2.90 20.21
C GLY A 365 5.22 3.09 19.08
N SER A 366 5.11 2.15 18.16
CA SER A 366 4.35 2.29 16.93
C SER A 366 2.97 1.60 16.92
N GLY A 367 2.55 1.03 18.04
CA GLY A 367 1.21 0.45 18.18
C GLY A 367 0.90 -0.64 17.14
N ILE A 368 -0.10 -0.42 16.29
CA ILE A 368 -0.49 -1.32 15.20
C ILE A 368 0.17 -0.96 13.86
N ALA A 369 1.03 0.05 13.80
CA ALA A 369 1.61 0.53 12.55
C ALA A 369 2.30 -0.57 11.74
N ASN A 370 3.03 -1.48 12.40
CA ASN A 370 3.74 -2.57 11.75
C ASN A 370 2.97 -3.91 11.72
N LEU A 371 1.67 -3.88 12.03
CA LEU A 371 0.82 -5.07 12.07
C LEU A 371 0.85 -5.84 10.75
N ASN A 372 0.84 -5.13 9.64
CA ASN A 372 0.77 -5.70 8.30
C ASN A 372 2.14 -5.90 7.61
N THR A 373 3.23 -5.96 8.37
CA THR A 373 4.57 -6.25 7.81
C THR A 373 4.56 -7.53 6.97
N VAL A 374 4.04 -8.62 7.53
CA VAL A 374 4.03 -9.93 6.84
C VAL A 374 3.07 -9.93 5.66
N PRO A 375 1.77 -9.58 5.81
CA PRO A 375 0.88 -9.62 4.64
C PRO A 375 1.28 -8.65 3.53
N ALA A 376 1.67 -7.42 3.82
CA ALA A 376 2.12 -6.49 2.78
C ALA A 376 3.35 -7.01 2.03
N THR A 377 4.29 -7.67 2.73
CA THR A 377 5.48 -8.25 2.10
C THR A 377 5.13 -9.45 1.23
N VAL A 378 4.33 -10.39 1.75
CA VAL A 378 3.92 -11.59 1.02
C VAL A 378 3.11 -11.21 -0.22
N ASP A 379 2.22 -10.22 -0.11
CA ASP A 379 1.45 -9.71 -1.23
C ASP A 379 2.37 -9.17 -2.34
N GLU A 380 3.38 -8.36 -2.01
CA GLU A 380 4.34 -7.85 -2.98
C GLU A 380 5.30 -8.93 -3.54
N MET A 381 5.53 -10.01 -2.81
CA MET A 381 6.26 -11.16 -3.33
C MET A 381 5.43 -11.96 -4.33
N LEU A 382 4.12 -12.06 -4.12
CA LEU A 382 3.20 -12.84 -4.96
C LEU A 382 2.65 -12.06 -6.15
N LEU A 383 2.30 -10.77 -5.97
CA LEU A 383 1.59 -9.97 -6.97
C LEU A 383 2.04 -8.51 -6.92
N GLN A 384 2.70 -8.04 -7.97
CA GLN A 384 2.98 -6.61 -8.17
C GLN A 384 2.20 -6.07 -9.37
N SER A 385 1.69 -4.84 -9.28
CA SER A 385 0.83 -4.30 -10.34
C SER A 385 0.97 -2.81 -10.60
N PHE A 386 1.71 -2.08 -9.79
CA PHE A 386 2.06 -0.69 -10.11
C PHE A 386 2.97 -0.63 -11.36
N GLN A 387 3.27 0.52 -11.92
CA GLN A 387 3.97 0.69 -13.20
C GLN A 387 3.20 0.13 -14.42
N GLY A 388 1.87 -0.08 -14.29
CA GLY A 388 0.99 -0.48 -15.40
C GLY A 388 1.15 -1.93 -15.88
N LYS A 389 1.79 -2.78 -15.09
CA LYS A 389 2.04 -4.19 -15.43
C LYS A 389 1.71 -5.09 -14.24
N VAL A 390 1.01 -6.19 -14.51
CA VAL A 390 0.72 -7.22 -13.51
C VAL A 390 1.81 -8.29 -13.58
N HIS A 391 2.47 -8.53 -12.46
CA HIS A 391 3.48 -9.57 -12.27
C HIS A 391 2.99 -10.57 -11.22
N VAL A 392 2.77 -11.82 -11.60
CA VAL A 392 2.49 -12.89 -10.64
C VAL A 392 3.80 -13.55 -10.22
N PHE A 393 3.91 -13.91 -8.92
CA PHE A 393 5.13 -14.44 -8.30
C PHE A 393 6.34 -13.55 -8.57
N ALA A 394 6.11 -12.23 -8.47
CA ALA A 394 7.03 -11.18 -8.87
C ALA A 394 8.42 -11.31 -8.18
N ASN A 395 8.42 -11.73 -6.91
CA ASN A 395 9.64 -11.98 -6.13
C ASN A 395 9.44 -13.22 -5.23
N TRP A 396 9.18 -14.39 -5.85
CA TRP A 396 8.97 -15.64 -5.13
C TRP A 396 10.18 -16.57 -5.27
N PRO A 397 10.55 -17.35 -4.22
CA PRO A 397 11.72 -18.25 -4.29
C PRO A 397 11.59 -19.27 -5.41
N ALA A 398 12.67 -19.40 -6.21
CA ALA A 398 12.70 -20.32 -7.34
C ALA A 398 12.46 -21.76 -6.88
N GLY A 399 11.50 -22.45 -7.49
CA GLY A 399 11.14 -23.82 -7.17
C GLY A 399 10.22 -24.01 -5.96
N ALA A 400 9.92 -22.94 -5.22
CA ALA A 400 8.94 -23.01 -4.12
C ALA A 400 7.51 -22.97 -4.66
N ASP A 401 6.63 -23.73 -4.01
CA ASP A 401 5.21 -23.74 -4.31
C ASP A 401 4.54 -22.53 -3.67
N ALA A 402 3.49 -22.01 -4.28
CA ALA A 402 2.59 -21.02 -3.71
C ALA A 402 1.32 -20.93 -4.54
N ARG A 403 0.23 -20.52 -3.91
CA ARG A 403 -1.00 -20.16 -4.62
C ARG A 403 -1.71 -19.00 -3.92
N PHE A 404 -2.41 -18.24 -4.72
CA PHE A 404 -3.26 -17.18 -4.19
C PHE A 404 -4.51 -17.02 -5.05
N GLY A 405 -5.57 -16.55 -4.42
CA GLY A 405 -6.86 -16.32 -5.08
C GLY A 405 -7.38 -14.92 -4.82
N ASP A 406 -7.80 -14.27 -5.91
CA ASP A 406 -8.47 -12.97 -5.93
C ASP A 406 -7.76 -11.86 -5.16
N LEU A 407 -6.41 -11.83 -5.18
CA LEU A 407 -5.65 -10.67 -4.76
C LEU A 407 -5.92 -9.51 -5.74
N ARG A 408 -5.97 -8.27 -5.21
CA ARG A 408 -6.23 -7.08 -6.03
C ARG A 408 -4.96 -6.53 -6.67
N ALA A 409 -5.09 -6.15 -7.93
CA ALA A 409 -4.07 -5.45 -8.68
C ALA A 409 -4.58 -4.08 -9.16
N PHE A 410 -3.68 -3.14 -9.40
CA PHE A 410 -3.99 -1.84 -10.01
C PHE A 410 -4.72 -2.05 -11.34
N GLY A 411 -5.72 -1.20 -11.60
CA GLY A 411 -6.60 -1.33 -12.76
C GLY A 411 -7.88 -2.11 -12.47
N ALA A 412 -8.21 -2.36 -11.19
CA ALA A 412 -9.38 -3.10 -10.75
C ALA A 412 -9.40 -4.54 -11.30
N PHE A 413 -8.30 -5.22 -11.15
CA PHE A 413 -8.16 -6.64 -11.47
C PHE A 413 -8.13 -7.48 -10.19
N LEU A 414 -8.86 -8.61 -10.19
CA LEU A 414 -8.69 -9.67 -9.21
C LEU A 414 -7.87 -10.77 -9.87
N VAL A 415 -6.74 -11.11 -9.26
CA VAL A 415 -5.76 -12.04 -9.82
C VAL A 415 -5.66 -13.29 -8.97
N SER A 416 -5.65 -14.45 -9.62
CA SER A 416 -5.41 -15.73 -8.97
C SER A 416 -4.37 -16.51 -9.76
N SER A 417 -3.46 -17.21 -9.08
CA SER A 417 -2.43 -18.01 -9.73
C SER A 417 -1.90 -19.10 -8.79
N ASP A 418 -1.23 -20.08 -9.38
CA ASP A 418 -0.62 -21.20 -8.68
C ASP A 418 0.76 -21.50 -9.31
N VAL A 419 1.78 -21.66 -8.49
CA VAL A 419 3.12 -22.09 -8.89
C VAL A 419 3.49 -23.38 -8.16
N ARG A 420 3.89 -24.40 -8.92
CA ARG A 420 4.31 -25.72 -8.39
C ARG A 420 5.64 -26.13 -8.99
N GLY A 421 6.59 -26.47 -8.12
CA GLY A 421 7.94 -26.80 -8.55
C GLY A 421 8.60 -25.70 -9.36
N GLY A 422 8.26 -24.43 -9.12
CA GLY A 422 8.76 -23.25 -9.84
C GLY A 422 8.11 -23.04 -11.21
N VAL A 423 7.03 -23.74 -11.55
CA VAL A 423 6.30 -23.56 -12.80
C VAL A 423 4.89 -23.03 -12.51
N VAL A 424 4.56 -21.87 -13.06
CA VAL A 424 3.21 -21.30 -12.98
C VAL A 424 2.24 -22.19 -13.74
N GLN A 425 1.15 -22.60 -13.11
CA GLN A 425 0.17 -23.50 -13.68
C GLN A 425 -0.85 -22.75 -14.53
N TYR A 426 -1.32 -21.63 -14.05
CA TYR A 426 -2.25 -20.72 -14.74
C TYR A 426 -2.15 -19.31 -14.15
N VAL A 427 -2.66 -18.34 -14.88
CA VAL A 427 -3.02 -17.01 -14.35
C VAL A 427 -4.49 -16.75 -14.67
N ARG A 428 -5.30 -16.49 -13.64
CA ARG A 428 -6.68 -16.06 -13.78
C ARG A 428 -6.76 -14.57 -13.44
N VAL A 429 -7.50 -13.80 -14.26
CA VAL A 429 -7.75 -12.37 -14.00
C VAL A 429 -9.23 -12.09 -14.21
N VAL A 430 -9.87 -11.48 -13.20
CA VAL A 430 -11.18 -10.86 -13.35
C VAL A 430 -10.98 -9.37 -13.56
N SER A 431 -11.51 -8.83 -14.63
CA SER A 431 -11.50 -7.39 -14.90
C SER A 431 -12.80 -6.77 -14.42
N GLU A 432 -12.77 -6.04 -13.30
CA GLU A 432 -13.98 -5.42 -12.74
C GLU A 432 -14.42 -4.18 -13.53
N ARG A 433 -13.48 -3.46 -14.13
CA ARG A 433 -13.73 -2.17 -14.79
C ARG A 433 -13.42 -2.14 -16.30
N GLY A 434 -12.90 -3.22 -16.86
CA GLY A 434 -12.63 -3.31 -18.30
C GLY A 434 -11.43 -2.51 -18.77
N LEU A 435 -10.47 -2.23 -17.89
CA LEU A 435 -9.23 -1.54 -18.27
C LEU A 435 -8.30 -2.49 -19.04
N PRO A 436 -7.42 -1.97 -19.93
CA PRO A 436 -6.42 -2.78 -20.59
C PRO A 436 -5.49 -3.46 -19.58
N LEU A 437 -5.29 -4.76 -19.72
CA LEU A 437 -4.37 -5.56 -18.89
C LEU A 437 -3.05 -5.74 -19.63
N THR A 438 -1.94 -5.42 -18.96
CA THR A 438 -0.60 -5.86 -19.36
C THR A 438 -0.10 -6.86 -18.33
N LEU A 439 -0.09 -8.15 -18.68
CA LEU A 439 0.43 -9.22 -17.84
C LEU A 439 1.86 -9.53 -18.26
N VAL A 440 2.81 -9.43 -17.34
CA VAL A 440 4.17 -9.93 -17.57
C VAL A 440 4.11 -11.44 -17.65
N ASN A 441 4.63 -11.99 -18.74
CA ASN A 441 4.58 -13.42 -19.01
C ASN A 441 5.40 -14.20 -17.96
N PRO A 442 4.77 -14.99 -17.07
CA PRO A 442 5.50 -15.74 -16.06
C PRO A 442 6.17 -17.02 -16.61
N TRP A 443 5.95 -17.35 -17.87
CA TRP A 443 6.62 -18.44 -18.58
C TRP A 443 7.73 -17.93 -19.49
N PRO A 444 8.60 -18.80 -20.04
CA PRO A 444 9.58 -18.38 -21.04
C PRO A 444 8.90 -17.61 -22.20
N ALA A 445 9.46 -16.50 -22.62
CA ALA A 445 8.85 -15.63 -23.64
C ALA A 445 8.58 -16.33 -24.98
N SER A 446 9.25 -17.46 -25.25
CA SER A 446 9.02 -18.32 -26.42
C SER A 446 7.83 -19.28 -26.28
N THR A 447 7.24 -19.38 -25.07
CA THR A 447 6.10 -20.25 -24.83
C THR A 447 4.86 -19.67 -25.50
N THR A 448 4.18 -20.47 -26.34
CA THR A 448 2.85 -20.14 -26.81
C THR A 448 1.86 -20.37 -25.68
N LEU A 449 1.01 -19.38 -25.42
CA LEU A 449 0.02 -19.43 -24.37
C LEU A 449 -1.39 -19.48 -24.98
N ARG A 450 -2.32 -20.10 -24.32
CA ARG A 450 -3.74 -20.11 -24.63
C ARG A 450 -4.46 -19.12 -23.71
N LEU A 451 -5.32 -18.29 -24.29
CA LEU A 451 -6.22 -17.40 -23.57
C LEU A 451 -7.65 -17.96 -23.66
N TRP A 452 -8.29 -18.08 -22.51
CA TRP A 452 -9.75 -18.24 -22.41
C TRP A 452 -10.36 -16.96 -21.85
N ARG A 453 -11.47 -16.56 -22.43
CA ARG A 453 -12.27 -15.44 -21.97
C ARG A 453 -13.69 -15.94 -21.69
N ASN A 454 -14.15 -15.79 -20.46
CA ASN A 454 -15.47 -16.24 -20.03
C ASN A 454 -15.73 -17.72 -20.39
N ALA A 455 -14.72 -18.57 -20.17
CA ALA A 455 -14.67 -20.01 -20.48
C ALA A 455 -14.59 -20.36 -21.99
N GLU A 456 -14.56 -19.38 -22.88
CA GLU A 456 -14.42 -19.60 -24.34
C GLU A 456 -12.97 -19.41 -24.78
N ASP A 457 -12.51 -20.22 -25.75
CA ASP A 457 -11.18 -20.08 -26.35
C ASP A 457 -11.10 -18.75 -27.09
N ALA A 458 -10.20 -17.86 -26.64
CA ALA A 458 -9.96 -16.54 -27.21
C ALA A 458 -8.65 -16.45 -28.01
N GLY A 459 -8.04 -17.62 -28.33
CA GLY A 459 -6.84 -17.71 -29.15
C GLY A 459 -5.54 -17.81 -28.35
N THR A 460 -4.44 -17.47 -29.00
CA THR A 460 -3.10 -17.63 -28.44
C THR A 460 -2.40 -16.31 -28.21
N LEU A 461 -1.52 -16.29 -27.23
CA LEU A 461 -0.65 -15.18 -26.85
C LEU A 461 0.81 -15.64 -26.85
N SER A 462 1.74 -14.71 -27.02
CA SER A 462 3.18 -14.95 -26.89
C SER A 462 3.92 -13.65 -26.64
N GLY A 463 5.14 -13.75 -26.14
CA GLY A 463 6.01 -12.60 -25.86
C GLY A 463 6.32 -12.46 -24.37
N ALA A 464 7.17 -11.49 -24.04
CA ALA A 464 7.53 -11.20 -22.65
C ALA A 464 6.44 -10.46 -21.90
N GLU A 465 5.60 -9.70 -22.59
CA GLU A 465 4.45 -8.98 -22.06
C GLU A 465 3.21 -9.30 -22.89
N LEU A 466 2.11 -9.55 -22.23
CA LEU A 466 0.84 -9.93 -22.81
C LEU A 466 -0.14 -8.78 -22.66
N SER A 467 -0.44 -8.07 -23.75
CA SER A 467 -1.42 -6.98 -23.77
C SER A 467 -2.79 -7.53 -24.14
N ILE A 468 -3.73 -7.42 -23.22
CA ILE A 468 -5.08 -7.98 -23.35
C ILE A 468 -6.11 -6.87 -23.13
N ALA A 469 -6.90 -6.55 -24.17
CA ALA A 469 -8.06 -5.69 -23.98
C ALA A 469 -9.11 -6.42 -23.15
N THR A 470 -9.73 -5.75 -22.18
CA THR A 470 -10.77 -6.33 -21.34
C THR A 470 -12.07 -5.51 -21.39
N SER A 471 -13.15 -6.12 -20.94
CA SER A 471 -14.43 -5.49 -20.67
C SER A 471 -14.82 -5.71 -19.20
N PRO A 472 -15.67 -4.85 -18.62
CA PRO A 472 -16.14 -5.08 -17.24
C PRO A 472 -16.79 -6.46 -17.10
N GLY A 473 -16.33 -7.22 -16.09
CA GLY A 473 -16.81 -8.59 -15.81
C GLY A 473 -16.11 -9.70 -16.59
N ASP A 474 -15.15 -9.38 -17.45
CA ASP A 474 -14.35 -10.43 -18.13
C ASP A 474 -13.59 -11.28 -17.13
N VAL A 475 -13.68 -12.59 -17.29
CA VAL A 475 -12.88 -13.59 -16.58
C VAL A 475 -11.90 -14.20 -17.58
N LEU A 476 -10.63 -13.90 -17.39
CA LEU A 476 -9.54 -14.37 -18.25
C LEU A 476 -8.79 -15.50 -17.58
N HIS A 477 -8.42 -16.52 -18.36
CA HIS A 477 -7.47 -17.55 -17.93
C HIS A 477 -6.38 -17.66 -18.98
N VAL A 478 -5.13 -17.66 -18.53
CA VAL A 478 -3.94 -17.82 -19.37
C VAL A 478 -3.13 -19.00 -18.86
N ALA A 479 -2.75 -19.89 -19.75
CA ALA A 479 -1.87 -21.03 -19.45
C ALA A 479 -1.07 -21.43 -20.72
N PRO A 480 -0.02 -22.27 -20.60
CA PRO A 480 0.69 -22.82 -21.76
C PRO A 480 -0.27 -23.52 -22.75
N ASP A 481 -0.04 -23.32 -24.06
CA ASP A 481 -0.84 -23.95 -25.08
C ASP A 481 -0.76 -25.48 -24.97
N GLY A 482 -1.92 -26.14 -25.09
CA GLY A 482 -2.06 -27.58 -24.80
C GLY A 482 -2.62 -27.89 -23.41
N THR A 483 -2.65 -26.92 -22.47
CA THR A 483 -3.41 -27.05 -21.22
C THR A 483 -4.90 -26.95 -21.54
N SER A 484 -5.75 -27.86 -21.05
CA SER A 484 -7.21 -27.75 -21.22
C SER A 484 -7.81 -26.78 -20.18
N TYR A 485 -8.96 -26.21 -20.51
CA TYR A 485 -9.69 -25.36 -19.56
C TYR A 485 -10.12 -26.14 -18.30
N GLU A 486 -10.53 -27.40 -18.47
CA GLU A 486 -10.89 -28.28 -17.37
C GLU A 486 -9.70 -28.56 -16.46
N SER A 487 -8.48 -28.69 -17.02
CA SER A 487 -7.26 -28.83 -16.21
C SER A 487 -7.04 -27.59 -15.33
N ILE A 488 -7.22 -26.38 -15.86
CA ILE A 488 -7.10 -25.15 -15.07
C ILE A 488 -8.11 -25.14 -13.92
N LEU A 489 -9.37 -25.47 -14.20
CA LEU A 489 -10.40 -25.52 -13.15
C LEU A 489 -10.09 -26.58 -12.08
N SER A 490 -9.49 -27.71 -12.49
CA SER A 490 -9.04 -28.74 -11.55
C SER A 490 -7.91 -28.22 -10.66
N GLU A 491 -6.88 -27.57 -11.23
CA GLU A 491 -5.78 -26.96 -10.46
C GLU A 491 -6.31 -25.93 -9.45
N MET A 492 -7.24 -25.06 -9.88
CA MET A 492 -7.84 -24.05 -8.99
C MET A 492 -8.55 -24.65 -7.77
N SER A 493 -8.98 -25.90 -7.82
CA SER A 493 -9.68 -26.59 -6.74
C SER A 493 -8.77 -27.40 -5.81
N MET A 494 -7.50 -27.60 -6.18
CA MET A 494 -6.56 -28.40 -5.40
C MET A 494 -5.79 -27.52 -4.40
N PRO A 495 -5.70 -27.92 -3.11
CA PRO A 495 -4.80 -27.23 -2.16
C PRO A 495 -3.33 -27.49 -2.53
N LEU A 496 -2.40 -26.71 -1.95
CA LEU A 496 -0.95 -26.92 -2.07
C LEU A 496 -0.52 -28.27 -1.49
#